data_fb447a904493fec67cbcd66094218a8d
#
_entry.id   fb447a904493fec67cbcd66094218a8d
#
_cell.length_a   1.000
_cell.length_b   1.000
_cell.length_c   1.000
_cell.angle_alpha   90.00
_cell.angle_beta   90.00
_cell.angle_gamma   90.00
#
_symmetry.space_group_name_H-M   'P 1'
#
loop_
_entity.id
_entity.type
_entity.pdbx_description
1 polymer ?
#
loop_
_entity_poly.entity_id
_entity_poly.type
_entity_poly.pdbx_seq_one_letter_code
_entity_poly.pdbx_strand_id
1 'polypeptide(L)'
;MALNYERIMAHRPADIPVSYGERECIIYALGIGLGMNPVDPGELKFVYERAGLQAFPTMAVVLGWPGRMTDPAFGVDDRLVVAGDIKVVLHRPLAVEGKLLSRPRIKEVIDKGPGNAAIIQNTRDLIAEDGTVVATVDSSTFARKHGGFGGKVTDTPVPAAVPQTAPGQICDLPTPPNLALLYRLNGDENPLHADPARAKV
;
A
#
# COMPACT_ATOMS: atom_id res chain seq x y z
N MET A 1 7.82 22.13 11.09
CA MET A 1 8.87 22.38 10.07
C MET A 1 8.19 22.42 8.71
N ALA A 2 8.72 23.21 7.75
CA ALA A 2 8.22 23.18 6.38
C ALA A 2 8.75 21.92 5.67
N LEU A 3 7.96 21.36 4.76
CA LEU A 3 8.35 20.25 3.91
C LEU A 3 9.58 20.61 3.08
N ASN A 4 10.57 19.74 3.06
CA ASN A 4 11.81 19.94 2.28
C ASN A 4 11.71 19.20 0.95
N TYR A 5 11.19 19.90 -0.06
CA TYR A 5 10.95 19.37 -1.40
C TYR A 5 12.24 18.80 -2.03
N GLU A 6 13.32 19.58 -2.02
CA GLU A 6 14.59 19.19 -2.64
C GLU A 6 15.16 17.91 -2.02
N ARG A 7 15.09 17.80 -0.70
CA ARG A 7 15.57 16.62 0.01
C ARG A 7 14.73 15.39 -0.32
N ILE A 8 13.41 15.55 -0.38
CA ILE A 8 12.50 14.44 -0.74
C ILE A 8 12.78 13.98 -2.17
N MET A 9 12.86 14.90 -3.13
CA MET A 9 13.11 14.57 -4.54
C MET A 9 14.51 14.01 -4.79
N ALA A 10 15.50 14.39 -3.97
CA ALA A 10 16.84 13.84 -4.02
C ALA A 10 16.96 12.47 -3.34
N HIS A 11 16.00 12.08 -2.52
CA HIS A 11 16.04 10.81 -1.80
C HIS A 11 15.99 9.62 -2.77
N ARG A 12 16.86 8.66 -2.54
CA ARG A 12 16.93 7.40 -3.29
C ARG A 12 16.79 6.25 -2.29
N PRO A 13 15.57 5.73 -2.07
CA PRO A 13 15.39 4.59 -1.20
C PRO A 13 16.21 3.40 -1.71
N ALA A 14 16.77 2.63 -0.79
CA ALA A 14 17.47 1.40 -1.14
C ALA A 14 16.50 0.35 -1.70
N ASP A 15 17.01 -0.48 -2.61
CA ASP A 15 16.30 -1.67 -3.04
C ASP A 15 16.09 -2.63 -1.84
N ILE A 16 14.93 -3.28 -1.77
CA ILE A 16 14.52 -4.12 -0.64
C ILE A 16 14.40 -5.56 -1.13
N PRO A 17 15.24 -6.49 -0.64
CA PRO A 17 15.07 -7.90 -0.94
C PRO A 17 13.80 -8.43 -0.23
N VAL A 18 13.01 -9.22 -0.94
CA VAL A 18 11.75 -9.81 -0.47
C VAL A 18 11.82 -11.31 -0.69
N SER A 19 11.48 -12.07 0.34
CA SER A 19 11.27 -13.53 0.24
C SER A 19 9.95 -13.85 0.90
N TYR A 20 9.12 -14.63 0.23
CA TYR A 20 7.82 -15.06 0.73
C TYR A 20 7.50 -16.46 0.23
N GLY A 21 6.57 -17.13 0.91
CA GLY A 21 6.11 -18.46 0.59
C GLY A 21 4.62 -18.63 0.84
N GLU A 22 4.18 -19.90 0.84
CA GLU A 22 2.76 -20.26 1.05
C GLU A 22 2.18 -19.63 2.32
N ARG A 23 2.96 -19.63 3.41
CA ARG A 23 2.52 -19.08 4.70
C ARG A 23 2.18 -17.60 4.59
N GLU A 24 3.01 -16.80 3.95
CA GLU A 24 2.81 -15.37 3.76
C GLU A 24 1.60 -15.12 2.84
N CYS A 25 1.41 -15.93 1.80
CA CYS A 25 0.23 -15.87 0.95
C CYS A 25 -1.06 -16.12 1.73
N ILE A 26 -1.08 -17.15 2.58
CA ILE A 26 -2.23 -17.52 3.42
C ILE A 26 -2.51 -16.41 4.45
N ILE A 27 -1.47 -15.93 5.17
CA ILE A 27 -1.63 -14.85 6.15
C ILE A 27 -2.19 -13.59 5.49
N TYR A 28 -1.71 -13.24 4.29
CA TYR A 28 -2.26 -12.11 3.55
C TYR A 28 -3.74 -12.31 3.22
N ALA A 29 -4.08 -13.45 2.65
CA ALA A 29 -5.46 -13.77 2.26
C ALA A 29 -6.42 -13.72 3.46
N LEU A 30 -6.04 -14.32 4.59
CA LEU A 30 -6.78 -14.23 5.85
C LEU A 30 -6.87 -12.78 6.36
N GLY A 31 -5.78 -12.01 6.21
CA GLY A 31 -5.69 -10.61 6.65
C GLY A 31 -6.57 -9.65 5.87
N ILE A 32 -7.01 -10.01 4.67
CA ILE A 32 -7.99 -9.24 3.88
C ILE A 32 -9.40 -9.81 3.95
N GLY A 33 -9.63 -10.84 4.79
CA GLY A 33 -10.95 -11.40 5.09
C GLY A 33 -11.35 -12.61 4.26
N LEU A 34 -10.45 -13.23 3.49
CA LEU A 34 -10.73 -14.51 2.84
C LEU A 34 -10.75 -15.64 3.88
N GLY A 35 -11.49 -16.71 3.58
CA GLY A 35 -11.67 -17.84 4.50
C GLY A 35 -12.72 -17.60 5.58
N MET A 36 -13.52 -16.53 5.49
CA MET A 36 -14.66 -16.30 6.38
C MET A 36 -15.70 -17.42 6.28
N ASN A 37 -15.91 -17.98 5.10
CA ASN A 37 -16.59 -19.24 4.93
C ASN A 37 -15.54 -20.36 4.74
N PRO A 38 -15.23 -21.13 5.80
CA PRO A 38 -14.11 -22.08 5.77
C PRO A 38 -14.32 -23.29 4.84
N VAL A 39 -15.50 -23.42 4.24
CA VAL A 39 -15.86 -24.50 3.33
C VAL A 39 -16.11 -24.02 1.90
N ASP A 40 -15.93 -22.74 1.62
CA ASP A 40 -16.08 -22.21 0.26
C ASP A 40 -14.87 -22.58 -0.61
N PRO A 41 -15.04 -23.44 -1.63
CA PRO A 41 -13.94 -23.83 -2.49
C PRO A 41 -13.37 -22.66 -3.31
N GLY A 42 -14.13 -21.59 -3.52
CA GLY A 42 -13.68 -20.38 -4.20
C GLY A 42 -12.67 -19.59 -3.38
N GLU A 43 -12.76 -19.63 -2.05
CA GLU A 43 -11.82 -18.98 -1.13
C GLU A 43 -10.69 -19.91 -0.68
N LEU A 44 -10.94 -21.22 -0.55
CA LEU A 44 -9.95 -22.20 -0.08
C LEU A 44 -8.67 -22.19 -0.90
N LYS A 45 -8.73 -21.91 -2.18
CA LYS A 45 -7.53 -21.79 -3.05
C LYS A 45 -6.58 -20.66 -2.65
N PHE A 46 -6.97 -19.76 -1.75
CA PHE A 46 -6.11 -18.68 -1.25
C PHE A 46 -5.66 -18.88 0.20
N VAL A 47 -6.29 -19.82 0.93
CA VAL A 47 -6.08 -19.98 2.38
C VAL A 47 -5.72 -21.41 2.79
N TYR A 48 -5.66 -22.33 1.83
CA TYR A 48 -5.35 -23.74 2.10
C TYR A 48 -4.39 -24.32 1.05
N GLU A 49 -3.21 -24.74 1.50
CA GLU A 49 -2.11 -25.18 0.63
C GLU A 49 -2.44 -26.38 -0.26
N ARG A 50 -3.34 -27.28 0.18
CA ARG A 50 -3.75 -28.47 -0.60
C ARG A 50 -4.89 -28.24 -1.59
N ALA A 51 -5.43 -27.01 -1.64
CA ALA A 51 -6.49 -26.65 -2.59
C ALA A 51 -5.95 -26.03 -3.90
N GLY A 52 -4.68 -26.26 -4.24
CA GLY A 52 -4.04 -25.59 -5.38
C GLY A 52 -3.81 -24.10 -5.07
N LEU A 53 -3.07 -23.83 -4.00
CA LEU A 53 -2.85 -22.50 -3.47
C LEU A 53 -2.46 -21.49 -4.54
N GLN A 54 -3.05 -20.30 -4.43
CA GLN A 54 -2.78 -19.15 -5.29
C GLN A 54 -2.47 -17.93 -4.43
N ALA A 55 -1.49 -17.14 -4.82
CA ALA A 55 -1.26 -15.85 -4.19
C ALA A 55 -2.37 -14.87 -4.59
N PHE A 56 -2.93 -14.15 -3.61
CA PHE A 56 -3.97 -13.16 -3.92
C PHE A 56 -3.34 -11.95 -4.62
N PRO A 57 -3.90 -11.45 -5.73
CA PRO A 57 -3.28 -10.42 -6.57
C PRO A 57 -2.84 -9.16 -5.82
N THR A 58 -3.66 -8.68 -4.87
CA THR A 58 -3.35 -7.46 -4.13
C THR A 58 -2.24 -7.62 -3.09
N MET A 59 -1.71 -8.83 -2.87
CA MET A 59 -0.54 -9.06 -2.01
C MET A 59 0.68 -8.25 -2.45
N ALA A 60 0.79 -7.89 -3.73
CA ALA A 60 1.82 -6.98 -4.23
C ALA A 60 1.92 -5.67 -3.43
N VAL A 61 0.81 -5.23 -2.81
CA VAL A 61 0.76 -3.99 -2.01
C VAL A 61 1.69 -4.05 -0.79
N VAL A 62 1.84 -5.20 -0.17
CA VAL A 62 2.64 -5.36 1.06
C VAL A 62 4.06 -5.84 0.78
N LEU A 63 4.30 -6.49 -0.36
CA LEU A 63 5.62 -7.01 -0.71
C LEU A 63 6.63 -5.87 -0.92
N GLY A 64 7.70 -5.88 -0.11
CA GLY A 64 8.77 -4.90 -0.21
C GLY A 64 8.32 -3.44 -0.06
N TRP A 65 7.32 -3.21 0.78
CA TRP A 65 6.92 -1.86 1.13
C TRP A 65 8.06 -1.16 1.90
N PRO A 66 8.48 0.05 1.48
CA PRO A 66 9.63 0.74 2.08
C PRO A 66 9.34 1.33 3.47
N GLY A 67 8.16 1.10 4.00
CA GLY A 67 7.74 1.72 5.25
C GLY A 67 7.32 3.18 5.09
N ARG A 68 7.19 3.88 6.22
CA ARG A 68 6.79 5.29 6.28
C ARG A 68 7.99 6.19 6.06
N MET A 69 7.77 7.35 5.46
CA MET A 69 8.79 8.40 5.31
C MET A 69 8.98 9.13 6.65
N THR A 70 9.85 8.60 7.50
CA THR A 70 10.05 9.08 8.88
C THR A 70 11.32 9.92 9.09
N ASP A 71 12.12 10.16 8.03
CA ASP A 71 13.31 11.01 8.15
C ASP A 71 12.90 12.44 8.52
N PRO A 72 13.28 12.95 9.71
CA PRO A 72 12.95 14.30 10.12
C PRO A 72 13.44 15.39 9.14
N ALA A 73 14.46 15.08 8.35
CA ALA A 73 15.03 15.99 7.35
C ALA A 73 14.06 16.25 6.17
N PHE A 74 13.02 15.42 5.99
CA PHE A 74 11.96 15.70 5.02
C PHE A 74 11.00 16.80 5.48
N GLY A 75 10.99 17.14 6.76
CA GLY A 75 10.09 18.14 7.31
C GLY A 75 8.63 17.74 7.30
N VAL A 76 8.34 16.43 7.28
CA VAL A 76 6.98 15.89 7.29
C VAL A 76 6.64 15.40 8.70
N ASP A 77 5.55 15.92 9.26
CA ASP A 77 5.01 15.44 10.54
C ASP A 77 4.20 14.15 10.29
N ASP A 78 4.70 13.05 10.81
CA ASP A 78 4.12 11.72 10.60
C ASP A 78 2.71 11.56 11.20
N ARG A 79 2.32 12.42 12.18
CA ARG A 79 0.97 12.46 12.76
C ARG A 79 -0.06 13.07 11.81
N LEU A 80 0.40 13.83 10.82
CA LEU A 80 -0.44 14.48 9.82
C LEU A 80 -0.47 13.73 8.49
N VAL A 81 0.13 12.54 8.44
CA VAL A 81 0.23 11.73 7.23
C VAL A 81 -0.84 10.65 7.21
N VAL A 82 -1.52 10.52 6.08
CA VAL A 82 -2.44 9.42 5.79
C VAL A 82 -2.12 8.82 4.42
N ALA A 83 -2.49 7.57 4.21
CA ALA A 83 -2.47 6.95 2.88
C ALA A 83 -3.48 7.69 1.99
N GLY A 84 -3.09 7.98 0.77
CA GLY A 84 -3.95 8.59 -0.24
C GLY A 84 -4.61 7.51 -1.09
N ASP A 85 -3.92 7.08 -2.13
CA ASP A 85 -4.36 6.05 -3.06
C ASP A 85 -3.28 5.00 -3.28
N ILE A 86 -3.71 3.82 -3.73
CA ILE A 86 -2.82 2.74 -4.15
C ILE A 86 -3.33 2.18 -5.48
N LYS A 87 -2.41 2.04 -6.44
CA LYS A 87 -2.66 1.40 -7.72
C LYS A 87 -1.68 0.24 -7.90
N VAL A 88 -2.20 -0.94 -8.19
CA VAL A 88 -1.40 -2.13 -8.50
C VAL A 88 -1.58 -2.50 -9.95
N VAL A 89 -0.47 -2.72 -10.64
CA VAL A 89 -0.44 -3.30 -11.98
C VAL A 89 0.35 -4.61 -11.89
N LEU A 90 -0.33 -5.73 -12.05
CA LEU A 90 0.33 -7.02 -12.18
C LEU A 90 0.69 -7.23 -13.65
N HIS A 91 1.97 -7.46 -13.91
CA HIS A 91 2.48 -7.80 -15.25
C HIS A 91 2.45 -9.32 -15.49
N ARG A 92 2.46 -10.08 -14.39
CA ARG A 92 2.20 -11.53 -14.36
C ARG A 92 1.60 -11.93 -13.00
N PRO A 93 0.92 -13.07 -12.88
CA PRO A 93 0.44 -13.57 -11.60
C PRO A 93 1.59 -13.71 -10.59
N LEU A 94 1.31 -13.43 -9.31
CA LEU A 94 2.25 -13.73 -8.24
C LEU A 94 2.33 -15.24 -8.05
N ALA A 95 3.54 -15.79 -7.97
CA ALA A 95 3.74 -17.15 -7.52
C ALA A 95 3.40 -17.29 -6.03
N VAL A 96 3.17 -18.51 -5.54
CA VAL A 96 2.91 -18.77 -4.11
C VAL A 96 4.17 -18.71 -3.25
N GLU A 97 5.32 -18.72 -3.87
CA GLU A 97 6.62 -18.50 -3.25
C GLU A 97 7.54 -17.75 -4.21
N GLY A 98 8.48 -17.02 -3.70
CA GLY A 98 9.44 -16.31 -4.54
C GLY A 98 10.41 -15.43 -3.78
N LYS A 99 11.43 -15.04 -4.53
CA LYS A 99 12.36 -13.98 -4.15
C LYS A 99 12.22 -12.85 -5.16
N LEU A 100 11.99 -11.66 -4.64
CA LEU A 100 11.83 -10.46 -5.44
C LEU A 100 12.77 -9.37 -4.92
N LEU A 101 13.05 -8.39 -5.77
CA LEU A 101 13.68 -7.15 -5.38
C LEU A 101 12.65 -6.03 -5.56
N SER A 102 12.26 -5.39 -4.46
CA SER A 102 11.44 -4.18 -4.52
C SER A 102 12.34 -2.97 -4.74
N ARG A 103 12.03 -2.18 -5.76
CA ARG A 103 12.77 -0.95 -6.14
C ARG A 103 11.89 0.28 -5.96
N PRO A 104 11.86 0.86 -4.75
CA PRO A 104 11.06 2.04 -4.48
C PRO A 104 11.68 3.32 -5.06
N ARG A 105 10.82 4.24 -5.49
CA ARG A 105 11.19 5.57 -6.00
C ARG A 105 10.14 6.60 -5.60
N ILE A 106 10.57 7.83 -5.36
CA ILE A 106 9.66 8.97 -5.27
C ILE A 106 9.48 9.53 -6.69
N LYS A 107 8.24 9.64 -7.14
CA LYS A 107 7.89 10.15 -8.48
C LYS A 107 7.78 11.66 -8.48
N GLU A 108 7.04 12.20 -7.52
CA GLU A 108 6.69 13.61 -7.49
C GLU A 108 6.21 14.02 -6.09
N VAL A 109 6.35 15.30 -5.77
CA VAL A 109 5.71 15.92 -4.61
C VAL A 109 4.85 17.09 -5.12
N ILE A 110 3.55 16.99 -4.92
CA ILE A 110 2.56 17.96 -5.38
C ILE A 110 2.23 18.92 -4.24
N ASP A 111 2.32 20.22 -4.51
CA ASP A 111 1.91 21.28 -3.59
C ASP A 111 0.44 21.63 -3.80
N LYS A 112 -0.39 21.48 -2.77
CA LYS A 112 -1.81 21.87 -2.83
C LYS A 112 -2.04 23.30 -2.31
N GLY A 113 -0.97 24.08 -2.12
CA GLY A 113 -0.98 25.44 -1.68
C GLY A 113 -0.93 25.63 -0.15
N PRO A 114 -0.71 26.87 0.32
CA PRO A 114 -0.57 27.18 1.73
C PRO A 114 -1.77 26.73 2.57
N GLY A 115 -1.49 26.11 3.70
CA GLY A 115 -2.52 25.58 4.62
C GLY A 115 -3.19 24.27 4.17
N ASN A 116 -2.96 23.84 2.93
CA ASN A 116 -3.45 22.60 2.38
C ASN A 116 -2.42 21.47 2.54
N ALA A 117 -2.60 20.39 1.81
CA ALA A 117 -1.71 19.22 1.85
C ALA A 117 -0.56 19.32 0.84
N ALA A 118 0.47 18.52 1.10
CA ALA A 118 1.37 18.01 0.08
C ALA A 118 0.99 16.56 -0.24
N ILE A 119 1.13 16.14 -1.52
CA ILE A 119 0.94 14.75 -1.93
C ILE A 119 2.27 14.23 -2.42
N ILE A 120 2.79 13.20 -1.77
CA ILE A 120 4.04 12.55 -2.15
C ILE A 120 3.66 11.28 -2.91
N GLN A 121 3.96 11.27 -4.22
CA GLN A 121 3.71 10.13 -5.09
C GLN A 121 4.92 9.21 -5.12
N ASN A 122 4.68 7.94 -4.80
CA ASN A 122 5.69 6.90 -4.77
C ASN A 122 5.35 5.82 -5.80
N THR A 123 6.38 5.12 -6.26
CA THR A 123 6.23 3.92 -7.06
C THR A 123 7.26 2.89 -6.64
N ARG A 124 6.96 1.62 -6.80
CA ARG A 124 7.95 0.55 -6.72
C ARG A 124 7.67 -0.55 -7.71
N ASP A 125 8.73 -1.09 -8.26
CA ASP A 125 8.67 -2.30 -9.09
C ASP A 125 9.06 -3.50 -8.25
N LEU A 126 8.30 -4.58 -8.34
CA LEU A 126 8.66 -5.87 -7.81
C LEU A 126 9.30 -6.67 -8.93
N ILE A 127 10.60 -6.96 -8.79
CA ILE A 127 11.45 -7.52 -9.84
C ILE A 127 11.84 -8.94 -9.42
N ALA A 128 11.60 -9.91 -10.28
CA ALA A 128 11.99 -11.30 -10.06
C ALA A 128 13.50 -11.52 -10.28
N GLU A 129 14.02 -12.68 -9.87
CA GLU A 129 15.43 -13.04 -10.01
C GLU A 129 15.91 -13.06 -11.48
N ASP A 130 15.00 -13.29 -12.43
CA ASP A 130 15.27 -13.22 -13.88
C ASP A 130 15.31 -11.79 -14.45
N GLY A 131 15.12 -10.77 -13.59
CA GLY A 131 15.09 -9.36 -13.96
C GLY A 131 13.74 -8.87 -14.49
N THR A 132 12.72 -9.73 -14.61
CA THR A 132 11.39 -9.30 -15.07
C THR A 132 10.62 -8.56 -13.98
N VAL A 133 9.89 -7.52 -14.35
CA VAL A 133 8.98 -6.81 -13.45
C VAL A 133 7.70 -7.64 -13.32
N VAL A 134 7.42 -8.11 -12.11
CA VAL A 134 6.23 -8.90 -11.77
C VAL A 134 5.03 -8.00 -11.51
N ALA A 135 5.26 -6.91 -10.79
CA ALA A 135 4.23 -5.94 -10.48
C ALA A 135 4.82 -4.53 -10.33
N THR A 136 4.01 -3.53 -10.60
CA THR A 136 4.28 -2.13 -10.26
C THR A 136 3.22 -1.64 -9.29
N VAL A 137 3.65 -1.03 -8.19
CA VAL A 137 2.75 -0.46 -7.17
C VAL A 137 3.01 1.03 -7.07
N ASP A 138 2.03 1.81 -7.51
CA ASP A 138 2.00 3.25 -7.27
C ASP A 138 1.21 3.53 -5.99
N SER A 139 1.66 4.49 -5.20
CA SER A 139 0.97 4.92 -3.98
C SER A 139 1.16 6.40 -3.75
N SER A 140 0.22 7.03 -3.06
CA SER A 140 0.37 8.40 -2.60
C SER A 140 0.31 8.50 -1.08
N THR A 141 1.11 9.42 -0.55
CA THR A 141 1.11 9.83 0.84
C THR A 141 0.53 11.22 0.92
N PHE A 142 -0.57 11.37 1.63
CA PHE A 142 -1.24 12.65 1.83
C PHE A 142 -0.76 13.29 3.14
N ALA A 143 0.13 14.28 3.02
CA ALA A 143 0.72 15.00 4.14
C ALA A 143 -0.10 16.28 4.41
N ARG A 144 -1.05 16.19 5.35
CA ARG A 144 -1.95 17.31 5.71
C ARG A 144 -1.16 18.49 6.24
N LYS A 145 -1.55 19.74 5.84
CA LYS A 145 -0.92 21.00 6.26
C LYS A 145 0.55 21.19 5.85
N HIS A 146 1.06 20.39 4.90
CA HIS A 146 2.43 20.49 4.41
C HIS A 146 2.54 21.14 3.04
N GLY A 147 1.45 21.66 2.49
CA GLY A 147 1.44 22.49 1.28
C GLY A 147 1.96 23.90 1.52
N GLY A 148 2.24 24.62 0.41
CA GLY A 148 2.77 25.98 0.46
C GLY A 148 4.30 26.01 0.46
N PHE A 149 4.98 24.94 0.04
CA PHE A 149 6.44 24.91 -0.08
C PHE A 149 6.96 25.50 -1.40
N GLY A 150 6.06 26.00 -2.28
CA GLY A 150 6.42 26.62 -3.57
C GLY A 150 6.65 25.61 -4.69
N GLY A 151 6.20 24.37 -4.52
CA GLY A 151 6.27 23.35 -5.54
C GLY A 151 5.27 23.58 -6.68
N LYS A 152 5.40 22.77 -7.72
CA LYS A 152 4.47 22.80 -8.85
C LYS A 152 3.05 22.45 -8.39
N VAL A 153 2.13 23.39 -8.55
CA VAL A 153 0.71 23.12 -8.42
C VAL A 153 0.27 22.37 -9.68
N THR A 154 0.12 21.07 -9.58
CA THR A 154 -0.46 20.27 -10.66
C THR A 154 -1.94 20.07 -10.40
N ASP A 155 -2.74 20.19 -11.46
CA ASP A 155 -4.13 19.79 -11.39
C ASP A 155 -4.20 18.31 -11.01
N THR A 156 -4.74 18.04 -9.85
CA THR A 156 -5.03 16.65 -9.46
C THR A 156 -6.14 16.16 -10.38
N PRO A 157 -5.99 14.99 -11.03
CA PRO A 157 -7.07 14.44 -11.82
C PRO A 157 -8.36 14.42 -10.98
N VAL A 158 -9.42 15.00 -11.53
CA VAL A 158 -10.73 14.95 -10.86
C VAL A 158 -11.16 13.48 -10.86
N PRO A 159 -11.49 12.90 -9.70
CA PRO A 159 -12.00 11.54 -9.64
C PRO A 159 -13.23 11.40 -10.56
N ALA A 160 -13.35 10.26 -11.22
CA ALA A 160 -14.54 9.97 -12.00
C ALA A 160 -15.79 10.09 -11.10
N ALA A 161 -16.83 10.72 -11.61
CA ALA A 161 -18.08 10.84 -10.86
C ALA A 161 -18.65 9.45 -10.56
N VAL A 162 -19.15 9.27 -9.34
CA VAL A 162 -19.83 8.04 -8.96
C VAL A 162 -21.08 7.89 -9.81
N PRO A 163 -21.29 6.75 -10.51
CA PRO A 163 -22.49 6.52 -11.30
C PRO A 163 -23.75 6.67 -10.44
N GLN A 164 -24.77 7.31 -11.01
CA GLN A 164 -26.06 7.47 -10.33
C GLN A 164 -27.03 6.29 -10.59
N THR A 165 -26.60 5.34 -11.42
CA THR A 165 -27.34 4.10 -11.68
C THR A 165 -27.16 3.11 -10.54
N ALA A 166 -28.17 2.26 -10.31
CA ALA A 166 -28.06 1.16 -9.35
C ALA A 166 -26.88 0.25 -9.72
N PRO A 167 -26.12 -0.28 -8.72
CA PRO A 167 -25.04 -1.22 -8.99
C PRO A 167 -25.56 -2.52 -9.59
N GLY A 168 -24.79 -3.09 -10.52
CA GLY A 168 -25.13 -4.40 -11.12
C GLY A 168 -25.01 -5.57 -10.14
N GLN A 169 -24.13 -5.43 -9.14
CA GLN A 169 -23.94 -6.42 -8.07
C GLN A 169 -23.58 -5.71 -6.77
N ILE A 170 -24.01 -6.29 -5.66
CA ILE A 170 -23.65 -5.86 -4.30
C ILE A 170 -23.03 -7.05 -3.59
N CYS A 171 -21.91 -6.82 -2.92
CA CYS A 171 -21.21 -7.82 -2.10
C CYS A 171 -20.95 -7.22 -0.72
N ASP A 172 -21.52 -7.83 0.32
CA ASP A 172 -21.25 -7.46 1.70
C ASP A 172 -19.99 -8.20 2.19
N LEU A 173 -18.97 -7.43 2.57
CA LEU A 173 -17.71 -7.95 3.10
C LEU A 173 -17.63 -7.66 4.61
N PRO A 174 -17.96 -8.63 5.48
CA PRO A 174 -17.86 -8.43 6.92
C PRO A 174 -16.42 -8.19 7.34
N THR A 175 -16.22 -7.29 8.29
CA THR A 175 -14.90 -6.97 8.85
C THR A 175 -14.82 -7.51 10.27
N PRO A 176 -14.14 -8.64 10.51
CA PRO A 176 -13.94 -9.19 11.85
C PRO A 176 -13.21 -8.20 12.77
N PRO A 177 -13.52 -8.14 14.07
CA PRO A 177 -12.93 -7.19 15.01
C PRO A 177 -11.40 -7.27 15.11
N ASN A 178 -10.81 -8.43 14.82
CA ASN A 178 -9.38 -8.68 14.88
C ASN A 178 -8.68 -8.59 13.51
N LEU A 179 -9.38 -8.22 12.44
CA LEU A 179 -8.83 -8.26 11.09
C LEU A 179 -7.59 -7.35 10.95
N ALA A 180 -7.62 -6.15 11.54
CA ALA A 180 -6.47 -5.24 11.51
C ALA A 180 -5.22 -5.83 12.21
N LEU A 181 -5.42 -6.60 13.30
CA LEU A 181 -4.34 -7.29 14.01
C LEU A 181 -3.75 -8.43 13.17
N LEU A 182 -4.56 -9.08 12.35
CA LEU A 182 -4.10 -10.11 11.43
C LEU A 182 -3.40 -9.48 10.21
N TYR A 183 -4.01 -8.44 9.61
CA TYR A 183 -3.45 -7.76 8.44
C TYR A 183 -2.05 -7.19 8.69
N ARG A 184 -1.81 -6.59 9.88
CA ARG A 184 -0.50 -6.02 10.22
C ARG A 184 0.67 -7.01 10.18
N LEU A 185 0.40 -8.31 10.26
CA LEU A 185 1.43 -9.37 10.13
C LEU A 185 2.04 -9.42 8.73
N ASN A 186 1.45 -8.74 7.75
CA ASN A 186 1.97 -8.60 6.40
C ASN A 186 2.94 -7.41 6.24
N GLY A 187 3.32 -6.75 7.34
CA GLY A 187 4.29 -5.65 7.35
C GLY A 187 3.71 -4.25 7.59
N ASP A 188 2.40 -4.09 7.68
CA ASP A 188 1.80 -2.81 8.09
C ASP A 188 1.80 -2.70 9.64
N GLU A 189 2.95 -2.39 10.18
CA GLU A 189 3.16 -2.27 11.64
C GLU A 189 2.75 -0.90 12.18
N ASN A 190 2.00 -0.09 11.44
CA ASN A 190 1.57 1.21 11.90
C ASN A 190 0.76 1.09 13.21
N PRO A 191 1.24 1.67 14.32
CA PRO A 191 0.57 1.55 15.61
C PRO A 191 -0.85 2.13 15.62
N LEU A 192 -1.22 2.96 14.66
CA LEU A 192 -2.59 3.46 14.52
C LEU A 192 -3.63 2.34 14.41
N HIS A 193 -3.25 1.20 13.83
CA HIS A 193 -4.14 0.05 13.60
C HIS A 193 -4.20 -0.94 14.76
N ALA A 194 -3.37 -0.76 15.81
CA ALA A 194 -3.26 -1.73 16.89
C ALA A 194 -3.23 -1.11 18.31
N ASP A 195 -2.77 0.14 18.43
CA ASP A 195 -2.61 0.81 19.73
C ASP A 195 -3.77 1.80 19.99
N PRO A 196 -4.65 1.51 20.99
CA PRO A 196 -5.76 2.40 21.31
C PRO A 196 -5.31 3.80 21.73
N ALA A 197 -4.11 3.97 22.28
CA ALA A 197 -3.59 5.28 22.65
C ALA A 197 -3.28 6.14 21.42
N ARG A 198 -2.87 5.51 20.32
CA ARG A 198 -2.63 6.18 19.05
C ARG A 198 -3.91 6.46 18.25
N ALA A 199 -4.95 5.68 18.44
CA ALA A 199 -6.23 5.83 17.73
C ALA A 199 -7.13 6.93 18.32
N LYS A 200 -6.80 7.46 19.49
CA LYS A 200 -7.59 8.51 20.20
C LYS A 200 -7.22 9.94 19.82
N VAL A 201 -6.40 10.17 18.80
CA VAL A 201 -5.91 11.50 18.39
C VAL A 201 -6.85 12.14 17.37
#